data_9bfb61c5b535a8445de910594336e56b
#
_entry.id   9bfb61c5b535a8445de910594336e56b
#
_cell.length_a   1.000
_cell.length_b   1.000
_cell.length_c   1.000
_cell.angle_alpha   90.00
_cell.angle_beta   90.00
_cell.angle_gamma   90.00
#
_symmetry.space_group_name_H-M   'P 1'
#
loop_
_entity.id
_entity.type
_entity.pdbx_description
1 polymer ?
#
loop_
_entity_poly.entity_id
_entity_poly.type
_entity_poly.pdbx_seq_one_letter_code
_entity_poly.pdbx_strand_id
1 'polypeptide(L)'
;MISGFALALLISLTSVQASAEQEPNTIRRFCMAAFEAAMANAGLTPPEGMGTFTCDCFLDQVSKGEGLNEARETCKTEAAQRFPVDS
;
A
#
# COMPACT_ATOMS: atom_id res chain seq x y z
N MET A 1 46.93 -1.32 27.52
CA MET A 1 46.42 -1.44 27.40
C MET A 1 45.32 -1.41 26.85
N ILE A 2 44.90 -1.39 26.61
CA ILE A 2 44.01 -1.39 26.25
C ILE A 2 43.20 -1.37 25.43
N SER A 3 43.07 -1.41 25.17
CA SER A 3 42.46 -1.46 24.49
C SER A 3 41.47 -1.81 23.89
N GLY A 4 41.19 -2.06 23.68
CA GLY A 4 40.46 -2.55 23.16
C GLY A 4 39.28 -2.38 22.82
N PHE A 5 39.08 -2.17 22.83
CA PHE A 5 38.08 -2.17 22.74
C PHE A 5 37.27 -1.75 21.92
N ALA A 6 37.19 -1.56 21.72
CA ALA A 6 36.61 -1.01 21.01
C ALA A 6 35.80 -1.61 20.19
N LEU A 7 35.72 -1.85 19.87
CA LEU A 7 35.09 -2.41 19.12
C LEU A 7 33.88 -2.55 18.92
N ALA A 8 33.60 -2.66 19.18
CA ALA A 8 32.51 -2.94 19.21
C ALA A 8 31.59 -2.46 18.43
N LEU A 9 31.51 -2.20 18.33
CA LEU A 9 30.66 -1.80 17.80
C LEU A 9 29.98 -1.93 16.80
N LEU A 10 29.91 -1.92 16.50
CA LEU A 10 29.40 -1.95 15.59
C LEU A 10 28.36 -2.41 15.09
N ILE A 11 28.19 -2.73 15.00
CA ILE A 11 27.34 -3.35 14.63
C ILE A 11 26.25 -3.01 14.23
N SER A 12 25.78 -2.92 14.35
CA SER A 12 24.72 -2.68 14.12
C SER A 12 24.03 -2.55 13.13
N LEU A 13 23.80 -2.40 12.76
CA LEU A 13 23.16 -2.20 11.97
C LEU A 13 22.30 -2.62 11.30
N THR A 14 21.89 -2.61 11.04
CA THR A 14 21.29 -2.99 10.41
C THR A 14 20.23 -3.22 10.02
N SER A 15 19.90 -3.56 9.50
CA SER A 15 18.96 -4.00 9.22
C SER A 15 17.85 -3.53 8.86
N VAL A 16 17.45 -3.04 8.82
CA VAL A 16 16.41 -2.52 8.54
C VAL A 16 15.89 -2.59 7.35
N GLN A 17 16.44 -2.74 6.46
CA GLN A 17 15.94 -2.74 5.30
C GLN A 17 14.86 -3.52 5.06
N ALA A 18 14.58 -4.29 5.82
CA ALA A 18 13.48 -5.11 5.61
C ALA A 18 12.35 -4.35 5.14
N SER A 19 12.21 -3.20 5.67
CA SER A 19 11.03 -2.55 5.34
C SER A 19 11.01 -2.21 3.93
N ALA A 20 12.07 -2.07 3.37
CA ALA A 20 12.06 -1.64 2.05
C ALA A 20 11.52 -2.67 1.17
N GLU A 21 11.45 -3.83 1.66
CA GLU A 21 10.97 -4.79 0.84
C GLU A 21 9.62 -5.02 1.04
N GLN A 22 8.78 -4.13 1.16
CA GLN A 22 7.44 -4.34 1.28
C GLN A 22 7.00 -5.24 0.25
N GLU A 23 6.45 -6.32 0.61
CA GLU A 23 5.94 -7.22 -0.34
C GLU A 23 4.69 -6.71 -0.91
N PRO A 24 4.38 -6.98 -2.13
CA PRO A 24 3.12 -6.55 -2.75
C PRO A 24 1.92 -7.01 -1.94
N ASN A 25 2.02 -8.16 -1.31
CA ASN A 25 0.89 -8.63 -0.51
C ASN A 25 0.64 -7.76 0.68
N THR A 26 1.67 -7.23 1.30
CA THR A 26 1.49 -6.35 2.44
C THR A 26 0.84 -5.06 2.00
N ILE A 27 1.31 -4.50 0.90
CA ILE A 27 0.73 -3.26 0.41
C ILE A 27 -0.71 -3.49 0.01
N ARG A 28 -1.00 -4.63 -0.60
CA ARG A 28 -2.36 -4.93 -1.00
C ARG A 28 -3.26 -5.01 0.21
N ARG A 29 -2.81 -5.58 1.30
CA ARG A 29 -3.65 -5.69 2.48
C ARG A 29 -3.98 -4.32 3.07
N PHE A 30 -3.00 -3.42 3.07
CA PHE A 30 -3.28 -2.07 3.53
C PHE A 30 -4.25 -1.39 2.57
N CYS A 31 -4.09 -1.59 1.27
CA CYS A 31 -4.98 -0.99 0.30
C CYS A 31 -6.40 -1.49 0.50
N MET A 32 -6.57 -2.81 0.70
CA MET A 32 -7.89 -3.38 0.88
C MET A 32 -8.54 -2.85 2.16
N ALA A 33 -7.76 -2.73 3.22
CA ALA A 33 -8.31 -2.20 4.47
C ALA A 33 -8.75 -0.75 4.30
N ALA A 34 -7.96 0.04 3.59
CA ALA A 34 -8.31 1.42 3.35
C ALA A 34 -9.54 1.53 2.46
N PHE A 35 -9.64 0.65 1.47
CA PHE A 35 -10.79 0.65 0.58
C PHE A 35 -12.06 0.34 1.37
N GLU A 36 -12.00 -0.67 2.22
CA GLU A 36 -13.17 -1.04 2.99
C GLU A 36 -13.57 0.02 3.98
N ALA A 37 -12.60 0.68 4.58
CA ALA A 37 -12.90 1.76 5.50
C ALA A 37 -13.54 2.94 4.77
N ALA A 38 -13.05 3.24 3.58
CA ALA A 38 -13.60 4.35 2.82
C ALA A 38 -15.04 4.06 2.42
N MET A 39 -15.32 2.84 2.00
CA MET A 39 -16.67 2.48 1.62
C MET A 39 -17.60 2.52 2.82
N ALA A 40 -17.15 2.01 3.96
CA ALA A 40 -17.98 2.03 5.16
C ALA A 40 -18.27 3.45 5.59
N ASN A 41 -17.26 4.32 5.53
CA ASN A 41 -17.47 5.70 5.91
C ASN A 41 -18.45 6.41 4.97
N ALA A 42 -18.50 6.00 3.73
CA ALA A 42 -19.42 6.59 2.77
C ALA A 42 -20.79 5.93 2.82
N GLY A 43 -20.96 4.91 3.62
CA GLY A 43 -22.24 4.21 3.69
C GLY A 43 -22.53 3.37 2.46
N LEU A 44 -21.48 2.93 1.77
CA LEU A 44 -21.64 2.17 0.56
C LEU A 44 -21.21 0.74 0.74
N THR A 45 -21.87 -0.16 0.01
CA THR A 45 -21.48 -1.56 -0.02
C THR A 45 -20.88 -1.81 -1.39
N PRO A 46 -19.60 -2.10 -1.46
CA PRO A 46 -18.99 -2.25 -2.79
C PRO A 46 -19.39 -3.56 -3.44
N PRO A 47 -19.52 -3.55 -4.76
CA PRO A 47 -19.77 -4.80 -5.48
C PRO A 47 -18.55 -5.71 -5.34
N GLU A 48 -18.80 -6.99 -5.51
CA GLU A 48 -17.76 -7.94 -5.41
C GLU A 48 -16.69 -7.66 -6.45
N GLY A 49 -15.44 -7.74 -6.07
CA GLY A 49 -14.33 -7.50 -6.99
C GLY A 49 -13.86 -6.07 -7.07
N MET A 50 -14.64 -5.13 -6.56
CA MET A 50 -14.24 -3.74 -6.69
C MET A 50 -12.99 -3.42 -5.90
N GLY A 51 -12.86 -3.94 -4.70
CA GLY A 51 -11.67 -3.68 -3.90
C GLY A 51 -10.43 -4.25 -4.55
N THR A 52 -10.52 -5.48 -5.05
CA THR A 52 -9.38 -6.11 -5.69
C THR A 52 -8.98 -5.33 -6.93
N PHE A 53 -9.96 -4.93 -7.73
CA PHE A 53 -9.67 -4.16 -8.93
C PHE A 53 -8.98 -2.84 -8.56
N THR A 54 -9.52 -2.15 -7.57
CA THR A 54 -8.98 -0.85 -7.19
C THR A 54 -7.56 -0.98 -6.68
N CYS A 55 -7.30 -1.98 -5.87
CA CYS A 55 -5.97 -2.13 -5.30
C CYS A 55 -4.97 -2.65 -6.30
N ASP A 56 -5.39 -3.51 -7.25
CA ASP A 56 -4.49 -3.94 -8.31
C ASP A 56 -4.13 -2.75 -9.18
N CYS A 57 -5.10 -1.90 -9.47
CA CYS A 57 -4.86 -0.71 -10.24
C CYS A 57 -3.86 0.18 -9.52
N PHE A 58 -4.07 0.38 -8.23
CA PHE A 58 -3.20 1.26 -7.45
C PHE A 58 -1.76 0.73 -7.46
N LEU A 59 -1.57 -0.56 -7.22
CA LEU A 59 -0.24 -1.12 -7.21
C LEU A 59 0.42 -1.00 -8.58
N ASP A 60 -0.35 -1.18 -9.63
CA ASP A 60 0.18 -1.08 -10.97
C ASP A 60 0.63 0.35 -11.27
N GLN A 61 -0.18 1.33 -10.91
CA GLN A 61 0.17 2.72 -11.18
C GLN A 61 1.41 3.13 -10.39
N VAL A 62 1.49 2.73 -9.14
CA VAL A 62 2.63 3.07 -8.33
C VAL A 62 3.90 2.41 -8.87
N SER A 63 3.79 1.18 -9.35
CA SER A 63 4.95 0.50 -9.88
C SER A 63 5.45 1.17 -11.15
N LYS A 64 4.60 1.93 -11.81
CA LYS A 64 4.99 2.65 -13.00
C LYS A 64 5.52 4.04 -12.69
N GLY A 65 5.62 4.36 -11.42
CA GLY A 65 6.18 5.65 -11.03
C GLY A 65 5.18 6.74 -10.77
N GLU A 66 3.89 6.43 -10.78
CA GLU A 66 2.90 7.44 -10.50
C GLU A 66 2.94 7.85 -9.06
N GLY A 67 2.64 9.10 -8.77
CA GLY A 67 2.54 9.54 -7.40
C GLY A 67 1.36 8.88 -6.71
N LEU A 68 1.40 8.81 -5.40
CA LEU A 68 0.36 8.12 -4.67
C LEU A 68 -1.01 8.76 -4.84
N ASN A 69 -1.06 10.09 -4.84
CA ASN A 69 -2.34 10.75 -5.00
C ASN A 69 -2.90 10.55 -6.40
N GLU A 70 -2.05 10.64 -7.42
CA GLU A 70 -2.50 10.44 -8.78
C GLU A 70 -2.95 9.01 -8.97
N ALA A 71 -2.24 8.06 -8.41
CA ALA A 71 -2.62 6.66 -8.54
C ALA A 71 -3.96 6.42 -7.89
N ARG A 72 -4.17 7.02 -6.73
CA ARG A 72 -5.44 6.88 -6.05
C ARG A 72 -6.58 7.46 -6.86
N GLU A 73 -6.41 8.65 -7.40
CA GLU A 73 -7.48 9.28 -8.15
C GLU A 73 -7.79 8.55 -9.44
N THR A 74 -6.76 8.10 -10.14
CA THR A 74 -6.97 7.35 -11.36
C THR A 74 -7.73 6.07 -11.08
N CYS A 75 -7.32 5.34 -10.06
CA CYS A 75 -7.92 4.06 -9.81
C CYS A 75 -9.32 4.19 -9.21
N LYS A 76 -9.55 5.24 -8.46
CA LYS A 76 -10.87 5.50 -7.94
C LYS A 76 -11.83 5.78 -9.09
N THR A 77 -11.40 6.57 -10.06
CA THR A 77 -12.24 6.90 -11.19
C THR A 77 -12.52 5.66 -12.02
N GLU A 78 -11.51 4.85 -12.27
CA GLU A 78 -11.70 3.66 -13.08
C GLU A 78 -12.59 2.66 -12.37
N ALA A 79 -12.42 2.53 -11.07
CA ALA A 79 -13.24 1.60 -10.31
C ALA A 79 -14.69 2.05 -10.32
N ALA A 80 -14.93 3.35 -10.19
CA ALA A 80 -16.28 3.85 -10.18
C ALA A 80 -16.99 3.61 -11.52
N GLN A 81 -16.24 3.66 -12.59
CA GLN A 81 -16.82 3.40 -13.89
C GLN A 81 -17.11 1.93 -14.08
N ARG A 82 -16.27 1.07 -13.54
CA ARG A 82 -16.43 -0.32 -13.76
C ARG A 82 -17.34 -0.98 -12.77
N PHE A 83 -17.44 -0.45 -11.57
CA PHE A 83 -18.26 -1.00 -10.50
C PHE A 83 -19.17 0.07 -9.94
N PRO A 84 -20.22 0.43 -10.63
CA PRO A 84 -21.10 1.47 -10.10
C PRO A 84 -21.70 1.03 -8.77
N VAL A 85 -21.73 1.91 -7.81
CA VAL A 85 -22.33 1.60 -6.53
C VAL A 85 -23.46 2.55 -6.29
N ASP A 86 -24.47 2.04 -5.60
CA ASP A 86 -25.61 2.85 -5.27
C ASP A 86 -25.49 3.15 -3.80
N SER A 87 -25.79 4.32 -3.39
CA SER A 87 -25.75 4.67 -1.99
C SER A 87 -27.06 4.39 -1.30
#